data_57254b9da9c7ee52a406e3c3e1667107
#
_entry.id   57254b9da9c7ee52a406e3c3e1667107
#
_cell.length_a   1.000
_cell.length_b   1.000
_cell.length_c   1.000
_cell.angle_alpha   90.00
_cell.angle_beta   90.00
_cell.angle_gamma   90.00
#
_symmetry.space_group_name_H-M   'P 1'
#
loop_
_entity.id
_entity.type
_entity.pdbx_description
1 polymer ?
#
loop_
_entity_poly.entity_id
_entity_poly.type
_entity_poly.pdbx_seq_one_letter_code
_entity_poly.pdbx_strand_id
1 'polypeptide(L)'
;MSGTVLFTASTWSHITNFHRPYLAAFRAQGWAVHVACGGDTRDSPETDLCVQLPFEKKMSSPANVRAMVQLRRLIKEHRYALICTHTSLAAFFTRMAVCGLPHRPAVVNVAHGYLFDGETPALKRQILLTAERLTAPVTDLLLTMNHWDYNCATAHKLGRRVVNIPGVGVNFSRFSPVSADVRAAHRAELGLAEEDVLLLYAAEFSARKNQAMLLRAMPHLPRHVKLALPGSGALLEECRRLANELGVADRVLFPGHVDMPVWYAIADAAVSASRSEGLPFNVMEAMYAGLPVVATAVKGHTDLLEQEKTGLLYPYNDGSAFLAAVRRLLDDPSGAAAMGAAAHQHVLQYGIEPVLPQVMQLYLSASKQA
;
A
#
# COMPACT_ATOMS: atom_id res chain seq x y z
N MET A 1 6.17 -23.54 -20.41
CA MET A 1 7.57 -23.65 -19.98
C MET A 1 7.57 -23.49 -18.46
N SER A 2 8.02 -24.49 -17.75
CA SER A 2 8.21 -24.44 -16.30
C SER A 2 9.61 -23.87 -16.01
N GLY A 3 9.73 -23.01 -15.03
CA GLY A 3 11.00 -22.39 -14.61
C GLY A 3 11.02 -22.21 -13.10
N THR A 4 12.05 -21.58 -12.58
CA THR A 4 12.13 -21.19 -11.18
C THR A 4 12.00 -19.66 -11.08
N VAL A 5 11.05 -19.19 -10.27
CA VAL A 5 10.87 -17.75 -9.98
C VAL A 5 11.34 -17.44 -8.55
N LEU A 6 12.00 -16.30 -8.39
CA LEU A 6 12.39 -15.76 -7.07
C LEU A 6 11.59 -14.48 -6.78
N PHE A 7 10.90 -14.46 -5.65
CA PHE A 7 10.30 -13.24 -5.09
C PHE A 7 11.20 -12.68 -3.98
N THR A 8 11.45 -11.37 -4.01
CA THR A 8 12.24 -10.70 -2.95
C THR A 8 11.50 -9.50 -2.38
N ALA A 9 11.57 -9.32 -1.06
CA ALA A 9 11.00 -8.18 -0.34
C ALA A 9 11.80 -7.88 0.93
N SER A 10 11.62 -6.68 1.49
CA SER A 10 12.29 -6.30 2.75
C SER A 10 11.79 -7.08 3.97
N THR A 11 10.53 -7.58 3.93
CA THR A 11 9.92 -8.32 5.02
C THR A 11 9.04 -9.45 4.51
N TRP A 12 8.94 -10.54 5.31
CA TRP A 12 8.03 -11.64 5.04
C TRP A 12 6.55 -11.20 5.02
N SER A 13 6.17 -10.28 5.91
CA SER A 13 4.81 -9.75 5.95
C SER A 13 4.39 -9.07 4.65
N HIS A 14 5.32 -8.44 3.92
CA HIS A 14 5.01 -7.89 2.61
C HIS A 14 4.64 -8.98 1.59
N ILE A 15 5.37 -10.11 1.61
CA ILE A 15 5.06 -11.26 0.75
C ILE A 15 3.69 -11.85 1.10
N THR A 16 3.42 -12.12 2.38
CA THR A 16 2.19 -12.77 2.82
C THR A 16 0.95 -11.91 2.62
N ASN A 17 1.07 -10.60 2.81
CA ASN A 17 -0.08 -9.69 2.69
C ASN A 17 -0.45 -9.37 1.23
N PHE A 18 0.54 -9.40 0.31
CA PHE A 18 0.30 -8.87 -1.04
C PHE A 18 0.59 -9.87 -2.17
N HIS A 19 1.41 -10.91 -1.94
CA HIS A 19 1.93 -11.72 -3.06
C HIS A 19 1.57 -13.20 -3.03
N ARG A 20 0.94 -13.71 -1.98
CA ARG A 20 0.50 -15.12 -1.93
C ARG A 20 -0.32 -15.56 -3.16
N PRO A 21 -1.28 -14.77 -3.68
CA PRO A 21 -2.01 -15.17 -4.89
C PRO A 21 -1.10 -15.36 -6.10
N TYR A 22 -0.04 -14.56 -6.23
CA TYR A 22 0.94 -14.67 -7.31
C TYR A 22 1.83 -15.91 -7.16
N LEU A 23 2.27 -16.20 -5.92
CA LEU A 23 3.04 -17.42 -5.65
C LEU A 23 2.22 -18.66 -6.01
N ALA A 24 0.95 -18.70 -5.58
CA ALA A 24 0.02 -19.79 -5.91
C ALA A 24 -0.21 -19.90 -7.43
N ALA A 25 -0.36 -18.78 -8.13
CA ALA A 25 -0.56 -18.75 -9.58
C ALA A 25 0.66 -19.27 -10.36
N PHE A 26 1.89 -18.96 -9.91
CA PHE A 26 3.11 -19.54 -10.49
C PHE A 26 3.18 -21.06 -10.27
N ARG A 27 2.88 -21.55 -9.06
CA ARG A 27 2.83 -22.99 -8.76
C ARG A 27 1.79 -23.71 -9.61
N ALA A 28 0.59 -23.14 -9.75
CA ALA A 28 -0.45 -23.71 -10.59
C ALA A 28 -0.04 -23.85 -12.07
N GLN A 29 0.93 -23.06 -12.52
CA GLN A 29 1.51 -23.15 -13.86
C GLN A 29 2.78 -24.02 -13.92
N GLY A 30 3.09 -24.76 -12.86
CA GLY A 30 4.22 -25.69 -12.80
C GLY A 30 5.58 -25.03 -12.58
N TRP A 31 5.63 -23.79 -12.06
CA TRP A 31 6.88 -23.13 -11.68
C TRP A 31 7.31 -23.54 -10.28
N ALA A 32 8.62 -23.71 -10.08
CA ALA A 32 9.20 -23.70 -8.75
C ALA A 32 9.22 -22.27 -8.21
N VAL A 33 8.76 -22.09 -6.97
CA VAL A 33 8.58 -20.76 -6.36
C VAL A 33 9.47 -20.61 -5.14
N HIS A 34 10.45 -19.73 -5.22
CA HIS A 34 11.34 -19.38 -4.14
C HIS A 34 11.05 -17.97 -3.63
N VAL A 35 11.23 -17.77 -2.33
CA VAL A 35 11.12 -16.45 -1.67
C VAL A 35 12.40 -16.17 -0.89
N ALA A 36 12.94 -14.98 -1.04
CA ALA A 36 14.07 -14.51 -0.23
C ALA A 36 13.77 -13.10 0.31
N CYS A 37 13.59 -12.99 1.63
CA CYS A 37 13.18 -11.72 2.26
C CYS A 37 13.73 -11.59 3.68
N GLY A 38 13.59 -10.39 4.24
CA GLY A 38 13.92 -10.11 5.63
C GLY A 38 12.76 -10.45 6.58
N GLY A 39 13.03 -10.31 7.87
CA GLY A 39 12.07 -10.57 8.93
C GLY A 39 11.95 -12.08 9.26
N ASP A 40 10.89 -12.43 9.96
CA ASP A 40 10.62 -13.80 10.42
C ASP A 40 10.03 -14.62 9.24
N THR A 41 10.91 -15.00 8.33
CA THR A 41 10.56 -15.78 7.13
C THR A 41 10.24 -17.22 7.51
N ARG A 42 9.12 -17.75 7.01
CA ARG A 42 8.63 -19.10 7.31
C ARG A 42 8.25 -19.82 6.03
N ASP A 43 8.27 -21.14 6.08
CA ASP A 43 7.74 -21.96 4.99
C ASP A 43 6.25 -21.69 4.76
N SER A 44 5.85 -21.72 3.52
CA SER A 44 4.48 -21.46 3.08
C SER A 44 4.07 -22.51 2.04
N PRO A 45 2.79 -22.93 2.01
CA PRO A 45 2.29 -23.89 1.02
C PRO A 45 2.51 -23.46 -0.44
N GLU A 46 2.64 -22.15 -0.65
CA GLU A 46 2.86 -21.57 -1.98
C GLU A 46 4.34 -21.51 -2.39
N THR A 47 5.28 -21.99 -1.55
CA THR A 47 6.72 -21.86 -1.79
C THR A 47 7.44 -23.21 -1.75
N ASP A 48 8.48 -23.37 -2.56
CA ASP A 48 9.37 -24.54 -2.54
C ASP A 48 10.64 -24.26 -1.73
N LEU A 49 11.02 -22.99 -1.59
CA LEU A 49 12.16 -22.54 -0.79
C LEU A 49 11.89 -21.15 -0.21
N CYS A 50 12.10 -21.01 1.09
CA CYS A 50 12.10 -19.73 1.78
C CYS A 50 13.47 -19.44 2.39
N VAL A 51 14.07 -18.29 2.06
CA VAL A 51 15.39 -17.88 2.53
C VAL A 51 15.26 -16.57 3.31
N GLN A 52 15.66 -16.60 4.57
CA GLN A 52 15.73 -15.39 5.38
C GLN A 52 17.01 -14.61 5.06
N LEU A 53 16.84 -13.34 4.74
CA LEU A 53 17.92 -12.40 4.44
C LEU A 53 18.04 -11.34 5.52
N PRO A 54 19.25 -10.87 5.85
CA PRO A 54 19.48 -9.88 6.90
C PRO A 54 19.18 -8.44 6.43
N PHE A 55 18.02 -8.22 5.81
CA PHE A 55 17.62 -6.87 5.40
C PHE A 55 17.29 -6.00 6.62
N GLU A 56 17.80 -4.78 6.61
CA GLU A 56 17.51 -3.74 7.61
C GLU A 56 16.95 -2.48 6.95
N LYS A 57 16.05 -1.77 7.66
CA LYS A 57 15.38 -0.56 7.14
C LYS A 57 16.37 0.57 6.77
N LYS A 58 17.54 0.65 7.44
CA LYS A 58 18.55 1.67 7.16
C LYS A 58 19.35 1.28 5.91
N MET A 59 19.22 2.06 4.83
CA MET A 59 19.86 1.78 3.53
C MET A 59 21.36 1.54 3.62
N SER A 60 22.07 2.30 4.49
CA SER A 60 23.53 2.22 4.69
C SER A 60 23.97 1.07 5.60
N SER A 61 23.07 0.18 6.05
CA SER A 61 23.45 -0.94 6.92
C SER A 61 24.34 -1.95 6.18
N PRO A 62 25.45 -2.39 6.79
CA PRO A 62 26.28 -3.47 6.25
C PRO A 62 25.51 -4.80 6.08
N ALA A 63 24.43 -4.99 6.83
CA ALA A 63 23.57 -6.16 6.71
C ALA A 63 22.93 -6.27 5.31
N ASN A 64 22.59 -5.13 4.69
CA ASN A 64 22.04 -5.11 3.33
C ASN A 64 23.06 -5.55 2.26
N VAL A 65 24.33 -5.24 2.47
CA VAL A 65 25.42 -5.73 1.60
C VAL A 65 25.59 -7.24 1.76
N ARG A 66 25.48 -7.76 2.99
CA ARG A 66 25.49 -9.21 3.24
C ARG A 66 24.31 -9.90 2.57
N ALA A 67 23.10 -9.32 2.66
CA ALA A 67 21.91 -9.80 1.97
C ALA A 67 22.14 -9.85 0.44
N MET A 68 22.73 -8.80 -0.14
CA MET A 68 23.07 -8.76 -1.57
C MET A 68 24.02 -9.88 -1.97
N VAL A 69 25.07 -10.15 -1.18
CA VAL A 69 26.02 -11.24 -1.44
C VAL A 69 25.35 -12.60 -1.35
N GLN A 70 24.48 -12.82 -0.35
CA GLN A 70 23.69 -14.06 -0.23
C GLN A 70 22.75 -14.23 -1.42
N LEU A 71 22.03 -13.17 -1.82
CA LEU A 71 21.18 -13.18 -3.03
C LEU A 71 21.98 -13.56 -4.28
N ARG A 72 23.17 -12.97 -4.47
CA ARG A 72 24.03 -13.27 -5.63
C ARG A 72 24.45 -14.76 -5.66
N ARG A 73 24.72 -15.38 -4.50
CA ARG A 73 25.00 -16.82 -4.41
C ARG A 73 23.77 -17.63 -4.77
N LEU A 74 22.61 -17.32 -4.17
CA LEU A 74 21.33 -17.96 -4.43
C LEU A 74 20.95 -17.92 -5.92
N ILE A 75 21.13 -16.74 -6.57
CA ILE A 75 20.84 -16.55 -7.99
C ILE A 75 21.73 -17.44 -8.87
N LYS A 76 23.02 -17.58 -8.54
CA LYS A 76 23.94 -18.45 -9.29
C LYS A 76 23.63 -19.91 -9.11
N GLU A 77 23.24 -20.33 -7.91
CA GLU A 77 22.95 -21.71 -7.54
C GLU A 77 21.69 -22.23 -8.24
N HIS A 78 20.59 -21.47 -8.14
CA HIS A 78 19.28 -21.93 -8.62
C HIS A 78 18.96 -21.53 -10.07
N ARG A 79 19.77 -20.68 -10.72
CA ARG A 79 19.59 -20.27 -12.13
C ARG A 79 18.15 -19.85 -12.45
N TYR A 80 17.62 -18.90 -11.70
CA TYR A 80 16.25 -18.41 -11.87
C TYR A 80 15.97 -17.95 -13.30
N ALA A 81 14.78 -18.28 -13.81
CA ALA A 81 14.27 -17.73 -15.06
C ALA A 81 13.72 -16.30 -14.88
N LEU A 82 13.18 -16.04 -13.68
CA LEU A 82 12.54 -14.77 -13.35
C LEU A 82 12.83 -14.37 -11.90
N ILE A 83 13.09 -13.10 -11.66
CA ILE A 83 13.13 -12.48 -10.33
C ILE A 83 12.08 -11.38 -10.27
N CYS A 84 11.18 -11.45 -9.30
CA CYS A 84 10.19 -10.42 -8.98
C CYS A 84 10.64 -9.70 -7.71
N THR A 85 10.94 -8.39 -7.81
CA THR A 85 11.45 -7.60 -6.69
C THR A 85 10.40 -6.64 -6.17
N HIS A 86 10.26 -6.58 -4.85
CA HIS A 86 9.30 -5.75 -4.15
C HIS A 86 9.97 -4.96 -3.03
N THR A 87 9.37 -3.83 -2.64
CA THR A 87 9.90 -2.86 -1.67
C THR A 87 11.22 -2.22 -2.12
N SER A 88 11.35 -0.91 -1.95
CA SER A 88 12.46 -0.13 -2.54
C SER A 88 13.83 -0.63 -2.12
N LEU A 89 14.02 -1.00 -0.84
CA LEU A 89 15.31 -1.46 -0.33
C LEU A 89 15.70 -2.83 -0.89
N ALA A 90 14.84 -3.84 -0.73
CA ALA A 90 15.14 -5.19 -1.22
C ALA A 90 15.25 -5.21 -2.75
N ALA A 91 14.42 -4.44 -3.45
CA ALA A 91 14.49 -4.30 -4.91
C ALA A 91 15.83 -3.72 -5.37
N PHE A 92 16.34 -2.70 -4.70
CA PHE A 92 17.68 -2.14 -5.01
C PHE A 92 18.77 -3.19 -4.85
N PHE A 93 18.88 -3.83 -3.68
CA PHE A 93 19.95 -4.80 -3.42
C PHE A 93 19.83 -6.07 -4.24
N THR A 94 18.60 -6.52 -4.55
CA THR A 94 18.39 -7.66 -5.45
C THR A 94 18.86 -7.35 -6.86
N ARG A 95 18.51 -6.19 -7.42
CA ARG A 95 18.95 -5.76 -8.75
C ARG A 95 20.46 -5.56 -8.80
N MET A 96 21.06 -5.02 -7.74
CA MET A 96 22.53 -4.95 -7.61
C MET A 96 23.19 -6.34 -7.57
N ALA A 97 22.57 -7.32 -6.93
CA ALA A 97 23.07 -8.71 -6.94
C ALA A 97 23.06 -9.34 -8.33
N VAL A 98 22.18 -8.91 -9.22
CA VAL A 98 22.07 -9.35 -10.62
C VAL A 98 23.10 -8.65 -11.52
N CYS A 99 23.52 -7.44 -11.19
CA CYS A 99 24.47 -6.67 -12.00
C CYS A 99 25.76 -7.46 -12.30
N GLY A 100 26.18 -7.48 -13.58
CA GLY A 100 27.40 -8.13 -14.03
C GLY A 100 27.36 -9.67 -14.01
N LEU A 101 26.19 -10.30 -13.91
CA LEU A 101 26.04 -11.74 -14.14
C LEU A 101 25.98 -12.01 -15.66
N PRO A 102 26.77 -13.00 -16.18
CA PRO A 102 26.82 -13.28 -17.62
C PRO A 102 25.48 -13.83 -18.16
N HIS A 103 24.80 -14.68 -17.43
CA HIS A 103 23.49 -15.26 -17.79
C HIS A 103 22.51 -14.89 -16.68
N ARG A 104 22.10 -13.61 -16.67
CA ARG A 104 21.20 -13.13 -15.64
C ARG A 104 19.74 -13.54 -15.90
N PRO A 105 18.97 -13.78 -14.86
CA PRO A 105 17.51 -13.94 -15.00
C PRO A 105 16.83 -12.67 -15.52
N ALA A 106 15.62 -12.81 -16.04
CA ALA A 106 14.72 -11.67 -16.22
C ALA A 106 14.42 -11.02 -14.86
N VAL A 107 14.36 -9.69 -14.82
CA VAL A 107 14.06 -8.96 -13.58
C VAL A 107 12.84 -8.08 -13.78
N VAL A 108 11.80 -8.36 -13.00
CA VAL A 108 10.64 -7.48 -12.86
C VAL A 108 10.73 -6.76 -11.52
N ASN A 109 10.74 -5.43 -11.56
CA ASN A 109 10.65 -4.60 -10.37
C ASN A 109 9.24 -4.05 -10.21
N VAL A 110 8.62 -4.30 -9.06
CA VAL A 110 7.30 -3.76 -8.72
C VAL A 110 7.49 -2.62 -7.73
N ALA A 111 7.32 -1.39 -8.22
CA ALA A 111 7.41 -0.18 -7.40
C ALA A 111 6.06 0.07 -6.70
N HIS A 112 5.99 -0.25 -5.41
CA HIS A 112 4.81 0.00 -4.57
C HIS A 112 4.65 1.48 -4.13
N GLY A 113 5.24 2.39 -4.87
CA GLY A 113 5.33 3.82 -4.61
C GLY A 113 6.77 4.23 -4.35
N TYR A 114 7.30 5.16 -5.18
CA TYR A 114 8.62 5.72 -4.92
C TYR A 114 8.64 6.50 -3.61
N LEU A 115 9.76 6.41 -2.88
CA LEU A 115 9.99 7.13 -1.62
C LEU A 115 10.27 8.63 -1.84
N PHE A 116 9.97 9.13 -3.02
CA PHE A 116 10.10 10.52 -3.42
C PHE A 116 8.98 10.94 -4.37
N ASP A 117 8.75 12.22 -4.46
CA ASP A 117 7.73 12.90 -5.27
C ASP A 117 8.23 14.31 -5.64
N GLY A 118 7.34 15.13 -6.21
CA GLY A 118 7.64 16.52 -6.56
C GLY A 118 8.03 17.39 -5.37
N GLU A 119 7.44 17.13 -4.19
CA GLU A 119 7.66 17.86 -2.94
C GLU A 119 8.88 17.37 -2.13
N THR A 120 9.51 16.29 -2.57
CA THR A 120 10.70 15.76 -1.90
C THR A 120 11.90 16.69 -2.12
N PRO A 121 12.65 17.07 -1.05
CA PRO A 121 13.83 17.92 -1.18
C PRO A 121 14.77 17.42 -2.28
N ALA A 122 15.25 18.35 -3.12
CA ALA A 122 15.96 18.05 -4.37
C ALA A 122 17.16 17.08 -4.20
N LEU A 123 17.96 17.28 -3.15
CA LEU A 123 19.10 16.39 -2.87
C LEU A 123 18.65 14.96 -2.56
N LYS A 124 17.65 14.79 -1.70
CA LYS A 124 17.09 13.47 -1.35
C LYS A 124 16.48 12.80 -2.58
N ARG A 125 15.72 13.55 -3.37
CA ARG A 125 15.13 13.07 -4.63
C ARG A 125 16.21 12.60 -5.60
N GLN A 126 17.28 13.38 -5.77
CA GLN A 126 18.38 13.02 -6.66
C GLN A 126 19.13 11.75 -6.21
N ILE A 127 19.35 11.57 -4.90
CA ILE A 127 19.96 10.35 -4.34
C ILE A 127 19.09 9.12 -4.66
N LEU A 128 17.79 9.19 -4.37
CA LEU A 128 16.87 8.08 -4.59
C LEU A 128 16.70 7.76 -6.09
N LEU A 129 16.61 8.79 -6.92
CA LEU A 129 16.54 8.63 -8.38
C LEU A 129 17.84 8.03 -8.95
N THR A 130 18.99 8.40 -8.41
CA THR A 130 20.26 7.81 -8.83
C THR A 130 20.34 6.33 -8.49
N ALA A 131 19.84 5.91 -7.34
CA ALA A 131 19.75 4.49 -6.97
C ALA A 131 18.88 3.69 -7.97
N GLU A 132 17.75 4.24 -8.40
CA GLU A 132 16.91 3.62 -9.43
C GLU A 132 17.64 3.57 -10.79
N ARG A 133 18.30 4.64 -11.21
CA ARG A 133 19.10 4.69 -12.45
C ARG A 133 20.24 3.67 -12.49
N LEU A 134 20.92 3.46 -11.38
CA LEU A 134 22.02 2.46 -11.29
C LEU A 134 21.54 1.03 -11.55
N THR A 135 20.29 0.73 -11.19
CA THR A 135 19.70 -0.60 -11.36
C THR A 135 18.80 -0.74 -12.60
N ALA A 136 18.52 0.35 -13.30
CA ALA A 136 17.72 0.37 -14.52
C ALA A 136 18.21 -0.57 -15.63
N PRO A 137 19.53 -0.70 -15.90
CA PRO A 137 20.03 -1.58 -16.97
C PRO A 137 19.69 -3.07 -16.77
N VAL A 138 19.48 -3.50 -15.54
CA VAL A 138 19.12 -4.89 -15.22
C VAL A 138 17.62 -5.07 -14.95
N THR A 139 16.83 -4.00 -15.05
CA THR A 139 15.36 -4.03 -14.86
C THR A 139 14.70 -4.21 -16.23
N ASP A 140 14.28 -5.44 -16.54
CA ASP A 140 13.64 -5.75 -17.85
C ASP A 140 12.23 -5.20 -17.92
N LEU A 141 11.48 -5.30 -16.80
CA LEU A 141 10.14 -4.76 -16.67
C LEU A 141 10.01 -4.04 -15.31
N LEU A 142 9.57 -2.79 -15.37
CA LEU A 142 9.23 -1.99 -14.21
C LEU A 142 7.71 -1.81 -14.17
N LEU A 143 7.07 -2.27 -13.09
CA LEU A 143 5.66 -2.09 -12.83
C LEU A 143 5.47 -0.98 -11.80
N THR A 144 4.71 0.04 -12.14
CA THR A 144 4.29 1.13 -11.24
C THR A 144 2.79 1.05 -10.97
N MET A 145 2.29 1.70 -9.92
CA MET A 145 0.89 1.59 -9.48
C MET A 145 0.15 2.92 -9.48
N ASN A 146 0.83 4.01 -9.86
CA ASN A 146 0.24 5.33 -9.96
C ASN A 146 0.89 6.11 -11.11
N HIS A 147 0.18 7.10 -11.63
CA HIS A 147 0.61 7.87 -12.80
C HIS A 147 1.86 8.70 -12.54
N TRP A 148 2.03 9.23 -11.31
CA TRP A 148 3.23 10.01 -11.01
C TRP A 148 4.50 9.17 -11.09
N ASP A 149 4.50 7.98 -10.47
CA ASP A 149 5.63 7.05 -10.51
C ASP A 149 5.88 6.53 -11.93
N TYR A 150 4.81 6.25 -12.70
CA TYR A 150 4.90 5.85 -14.10
C TYR A 150 5.58 6.92 -14.96
N ASN A 151 5.12 8.17 -14.86
CA ASN A 151 5.68 9.27 -15.61
C ASN A 151 7.14 9.53 -15.24
N CYS A 152 7.47 9.47 -13.95
CA CYS A 152 8.85 9.57 -13.45
C CYS A 152 9.72 8.44 -13.99
N ALA A 153 9.27 7.20 -13.92
CA ALA A 153 10.00 6.03 -14.39
C ALA A 153 10.26 6.09 -15.89
N THR A 154 9.26 6.50 -16.67
CA THR A 154 9.36 6.64 -18.13
C THR A 154 10.32 7.78 -18.52
N ALA A 155 10.14 8.97 -17.93
CA ALA A 155 10.99 10.14 -18.20
C ALA A 155 12.47 9.88 -17.90
N HIS A 156 12.74 9.08 -16.85
CA HIS A 156 14.12 8.78 -16.42
C HIS A 156 14.63 7.41 -16.90
N LYS A 157 13.86 6.67 -17.69
CA LYS A 157 14.21 5.36 -18.26
C LYS A 157 14.67 4.37 -17.19
N LEU A 158 13.86 4.21 -16.12
CA LEU A 158 14.22 3.41 -14.94
C LEU A 158 14.04 1.89 -15.12
N GLY A 159 13.69 1.44 -16.31
CA GLY A 159 13.62 0.05 -16.75
C GLY A 159 13.57 -0.02 -18.28
N ARG A 160 13.82 -1.20 -18.85
CA ARG A 160 13.73 -1.40 -20.30
C ARG A 160 12.31 -1.22 -20.83
N ARG A 161 11.33 -1.70 -20.06
CA ARG A 161 9.90 -1.49 -20.29
C ARG A 161 9.26 -1.01 -18.99
N VAL A 162 8.41 0.00 -19.05
CA VAL A 162 7.64 0.51 -17.91
C VAL A 162 6.16 0.34 -18.19
N VAL A 163 5.42 -0.20 -17.23
CA VAL A 163 3.96 -0.40 -17.34
C VAL A 163 3.31 0.06 -16.04
N ASN A 164 2.26 0.87 -16.15
CA ASN A 164 1.42 1.20 -15.00
C ASN A 164 0.36 0.11 -14.84
N ILE A 165 0.22 -0.44 -13.64
CA ILE A 165 -0.74 -1.50 -13.30
C ILE A 165 -1.74 -0.99 -12.26
N PRO A 166 -2.95 -1.56 -12.17
CA PRO A 166 -3.93 -1.22 -11.14
C PRO A 166 -3.59 -1.84 -9.77
N GLY A 167 -2.33 -1.74 -9.37
CA GLY A 167 -1.83 -2.35 -8.14
C GLY A 167 -1.54 -3.84 -8.28
N VAL A 168 -1.47 -4.52 -7.13
CA VAL A 168 -1.28 -5.98 -7.02
C VAL A 168 -2.57 -6.72 -6.64
N GLY A 169 -3.69 -6.04 -6.71
CA GLY A 169 -5.01 -6.57 -6.40
C GLY A 169 -5.32 -6.65 -4.90
N VAL A 170 -6.52 -6.23 -4.55
CA VAL A 170 -7.07 -6.35 -3.18
C VAL A 170 -7.96 -7.57 -3.11
N ASN A 171 -7.78 -8.40 -2.08
CA ASN A 171 -8.71 -9.48 -1.82
C ASN A 171 -9.96 -8.93 -1.12
N PHE A 172 -11.00 -8.65 -1.90
CA PHE A 172 -12.27 -8.14 -1.38
C PHE A 172 -13.18 -9.22 -0.80
N SER A 173 -12.93 -10.51 -1.03
CA SER A 173 -13.78 -11.59 -0.54
C SER A 173 -13.86 -11.69 1.00
N ARG A 174 -12.90 -11.07 1.69
CA ARG A 174 -12.90 -10.97 3.16
C ARG A 174 -13.87 -9.92 3.71
N PHE A 175 -14.43 -9.05 2.86
CA PHE A 175 -15.37 -8.00 3.25
C PHE A 175 -16.78 -8.45 2.94
N SER A 176 -17.48 -9.01 3.94
CA SER A 176 -18.88 -9.38 3.83
C SER A 176 -19.77 -8.24 4.32
N PRO A 177 -20.89 -7.96 3.65
CA PRO A 177 -21.88 -7.05 4.18
C PRO A 177 -22.36 -7.52 5.56
N VAL A 178 -22.47 -6.60 6.51
CA VAL A 178 -23.08 -6.87 7.83
C VAL A 178 -24.51 -6.34 7.86
N SER A 179 -25.39 -7.00 8.63
CA SER A 179 -26.75 -6.49 8.82
C SER A 179 -26.76 -5.22 9.67
N ALA A 180 -27.83 -4.43 9.57
CA ALA A 180 -28.01 -3.23 10.39
C ALA A 180 -27.91 -3.53 11.89
N ASP A 181 -28.48 -4.65 12.34
CA ASP A 181 -28.43 -5.06 13.75
C ASP A 181 -27.00 -5.37 14.22
N VAL A 182 -26.20 -6.07 13.39
CA VAL A 182 -24.79 -6.36 13.69
C VAL A 182 -23.97 -5.08 13.72
N ARG A 183 -24.22 -4.16 12.77
CA ARG A 183 -23.60 -2.83 12.77
C ARG A 183 -23.92 -2.05 14.05
N ALA A 184 -25.21 -2.00 14.43
CA ALA A 184 -25.67 -1.30 15.64
C ALA A 184 -25.03 -1.92 16.91
N ALA A 185 -24.99 -3.24 17.03
CA ALA A 185 -24.39 -3.94 18.16
C ALA A 185 -22.89 -3.59 18.32
N HIS A 186 -22.10 -3.65 17.24
CA HIS A 186 -20.69 -3.29 17.30
C HIS A 186 -20.46 -1.80 17.61
N ARG A 187 -21.34 -0.91 17.11
CA ARG A 187 -21.26 0.51 17.46
C ARG A 187 -21.53 0.73 18.95
N ALA A 188 -22.55 0.05 19.50
CA ALA A 188 -22.87 0.14 20.93
C ALA A 188 -21.74 -0.39 21.83
N GLU A 189 -21.06 -1.49 21.45
CA GLU A 189 -19.86 -2.01 22.15
C GLU A 189 -18.73 -0.99 22.23
N LEU A 190 -18.62 -0.09 21.25
CA LEU A 190 -17.65 0.99 21.21
C LEU A 190 -18.14 2.28 21.89
N GLY A 191 -19.34 2.27 22.46
CA GLY A 191 -19.96 3.45 23.09
C GLY A 191 -20.37 4.54 22.09
N LEU A 192 -20.60 4.18 20.84
CA LEU A 192 -21.07 5.11 19.81
C LEU A 192 -22.59 5.20 19.87
N ALA A 193 -23.12 6.42 19.93
CA ALA A 193 -24.55 6.70 19.82
C ALA A 193 -25.02 6.53 18.36
N GLU A 194 -26.34 6.45 18.17
CA GLU A 194 -26.93 6.28 16.84
C GLU A 194 -26.60 7.48 15.92
N GLU A 195 -26.66 8.68 16.49
CA GLU A 195 -26.35 9.95 15.81
C GLU A 195 -24.85 10.21 15.60
N ASP A 196 -23.94 9.43 16.22
CA ASP A 196 -22.51 9.62 16.04
C ASP A 196 -22.08 9.28 14.61
N VAL A 197 -21.22 10.12 14.03
CA VAL A 197 -20.58 9.89 12.73
C VAL A 197 -19.15 9.43 12.97
N LEU A 198 -18.84 8.21 12.55
CA LEU A 198 -17.51 7.60 12.73
C LEU A 198 -16.66 7.78 11.49
N LEU A 199 -15.64 8.64 11.57
CA LEU A 199 -14.57 8.75 10.59
C LEU A 199 -13.52 7.68 10.87
N LEU A 200 -13.05 6.98 9.82
CA LEU A 200 -12.10 5.87 9.94
C LEU A 200 -10.82 6.15 9.16
N TYR A 201 -9.65 6.00 9.82
CA TYR A 201 -8.36 6.03 9.15
C TYR A 201 -7.44 4.91 9.65
N ALA A 202 -7.43 3.78 8.98
CA ALA A 202 -6.57 2.64 9.28
C ALA A 202 -5.17 2.85 8.68
N ALA A 203 -4.16 3.07 9.51
CA ALA A 203 -2.80 3.33 9.03
C ALA A 203 -1.73 3.13 10.11
N GLU A 204 -0.48 2.88 9.69
CA GLU A 204 0.69 2.97 10.55
C GLU A 204 0.83 4.39 11.11
N PHE A 205 1.07 4.53 12.42
CA PHE A 205 1.35 5.83 13.02
C PHE A 205 2.76 6.31 12.66
N SER A 206 2.83 7.16 11.64
CA SER A 206 4.08 7.68 11.07
C SER A 206 3.90 9.11 10.53
N ALA A 207 5.01 9.84 10.41
CA ALA A 207 4.99 11.19 9.83
C ALA A 207 4.39 11.23 8.41
N ARG A 208 4.53 10.15 7.65
CA ARG A 208 3.96 10.02 6.31
C ARG A 208 2.42 9.96 6.33
N LYS A 209 1.86 9.29 7.34
CA LYS A 209 0.39 9.11 7.46
C LYS A 209 -0.30 10.30 8.14
N ASN A 210 0.44 11.13 8.88
CA ASN A 210 0.02 12.46 9.38
C ASN A 210 -1.31 12.48 10.17
N GLN A 211 -1.52 11.49 11.04
CA GLN A 211 -2.71 11.44 11.92
C GLN A 211 -2.87 12.69 12.78
N ALA A 212 -1.77 13.36 13.12
CA ALA A 212 -1.77 14.59 13.90
C ALA A 212 -2.58 15.71 13.25
N MET A 213 -2.64 15.81 11.93
CA MET A 213 -3.48 16.79 11.23
C MET A 213 -4.97 16.52 11.47
N LEU A 214 -5.40 15.25 11.40
CA LEU A 214 -6.78 14.86 11.70
C LEU A 214 -7.16 15.19 13.15
N LEU A 215 -6.27 14.88 14.10
CA LEU A 215 -6.48 15.21 15.51
C LEU A 215 -6.66 16.71 15.75
N ARG A 216 -5.84 17.57 15.09
CA ARG A 216 -5.98 19.02 15.16
C ARG A 216 -7.27 19.56 14.52
N ALA A 217 -7.86 18.83 13.59
CA ALA A 217 -9.14 19.18 13.00
C ALA A 217 -10.34 18.83 13.91
N MET A 218 -10.22 17.80 14.76
CA MET A 218 -11.32 17.33 15.60
C MET A 218 -12.00 18.38 16.50
N PRO A 219 -11.29 19.35 17.14
CA PRO A 219 -11.95 20.40 17.92
C PRO A 219 -12.93 21.25 17.12
N HIS A 220 -12.75 21.35 15.80
CA HIS A 220 -13.55 22.16 14.88
C HIS A 220 -14.71 21.40 14.22
N LEU A 221 -14.84 20.10 14.48
CA LEU A 221 -15.97 19.27 14.03
C LEU A 221 -17.04 19.16 15.13
N PRO A 222 -18.31 18.95 14.77
CA PRO A 222 -19.40 18.69 15.71
C PRO A 222 -19.07 17.58 16.73
N ARG A 223 -19.63 17.65 17.93
CA ARG A 223 -19.30 16.71 19.01
C ARG A 223 -19.69 15.25 18.72
N HIS A 224 -20.71 15.03 17.91
CA HIS A 224 -21.13 13.70 17.46
C HIS A 224 -20.18 13.08 16.41
N VAL A 225 -19.19 13.84 15.89
CA VAL A 225 -18.17 13.26 15.00
C VAL A 225 -17.07 12.61 15.84
N LYS A 226 -16.87 11.32 15.60
CA LYS A 226 -15.83 10.49 16.23
C LYS A 226 -14.77 10.13 15.18
N LEU A 227 -13.56 9.85 15.64
CA LEU A 227 -12.44 9.45 14.78
C LEU A 227 -11.84 8.13 15.27
N ALA A 228 -11.82 7.10 14.44
CA ALA A 228 -11.14 5.86 14.72
C ALA A 228 -9.82 5.78 13.95
N LEU A 229 -8.75 5.46 14.66
CA LEU A 229 -7.37 5.35 14.15
C LEU A 229 -6.82 3.93 14.42
N PRO A 230 -7.30 2.89 13.73
CA PRO A 230 -6.72 1.56 13.83
C PRO A 230 -5.28 1.54 13.30
N GLY A 231 -4.40 0.84 14.03
CA GLY A 231 -3.01 0.65 13.64
C GLY A 231 -2.04 0.79 14.80
N SER A 232 -0.76 0.67 14.50
CA SER A 232 0.37 0.87 15.42
C SER A 232 1.46 1.68 14.73
N GLY A 233 2.48 2.10 15.45
CA GLY A 233 3.62 2.82 14.87
C GLY A 233 4.29 3.75 15.85
N ALA A 234 5.41 4.32 15.42
CA ALA A 234 6.29 5.11 16.29
C ALA A 234 5.62 6.37 16.88
N LEU A 235 4.60 6.92 16.20
CA LEU A 235 3.92 8.16 16.63
C LEU A 235 2.61 7.91 17.37
N LEU A 236 2.24 6.66 17.71
CA LEU A 236 0.97 6.35 18.39
C LEU A 236 0.84 7.10 19.70
N GLU A 237 1.86 7.03 20.58
CA GLU A 237 1.80 7.67 21.90
C GLU A 237 1.83 9.20 21.80
N GLU A 238 2.48 9.75 20.79
CA GLU A 238 2.42 11.19 20.51
C GLU A 238 1.01 11.61 20.08
N CYS A 239 0.35 10.83 19.23
CA CYS A 239 -1.04 11.07 18.83
C CYS A 239 -2.01 10.98 20.01
N ARG A 240 -1.83 10.03 20.93
CA ARG A 240 -2.64 9.91 22.17
C ARG A 240 -2.49 11.16 23.06
N ARG A 241 -1.25 11.61 23.27
CA ARG A 241 -0.98 12.86 24.04
C ARG A 241 -1.63 14.07 23.36
N LEU A 242 -1.46 14.20 22.04
CA LEU A 242 -2.05 15.29 21.27
C LEU A 242 -3.59 15.29 21.38
N ALA A 243 -4.25 14.15 21.36
CA ALA A 243 -5.70 14.05 21.54
C ALA A 243 -6.14 14.56 22.94
N ASN A 244 -5.38 14.25 23.99
CA ASN A 244 -5.63 14.77 25.33
C ASN A 244 -5.40 16.30 25.41
N GLU A 245 -4.29 16.80 24.87
CA GLU A 245 -3.95 18.23 24.85
C GLU A 245 -5.01 19.07 24.12
N LEU A 246 -5.60 18.52 23.05
CA LEU A 246 -6.66 19.14 22.28
C LEU A 246 -8.07 18.98 22.90
N GLY A 247 -8.20 18.23 24.01
CA GLY A 247 -9.49 17.96 24.66
C GLY A 247 -10.46 17.15 23.81
N VAL A 248 -9.96 16.25 22.96
CA VAL A 248 -10.77 15.41 22.06
C VAL A 248 -10.60 13.90 22.30
N ALA A 249 -9.90 13.52 23.38
CA ALA A 249 -9.62 12.10 23.66
C ALA A 249 -10.88 11.24 23.85
N ASP A 250 -11.98 11.85 24.31
CA ASP A 250 -13.32 11.22 24.44
C ASP A 250 -13.99 10.92 23.09
N ARG A 251 -13.46 11.45 22.00
CA ARG A 251 -14.00 11.30 20.63
C ARG A 251 -13.04 10.59 19.67
N VAL A 252 -11.88 10.12 20.16
CA VAL A 252 -10.86 9.46 19.32
C VAL A 252 -10.60 8.06 19.83
N LEU A 253 -10.82 7.09 18.98
CA LEU A 253 -10.58 5.67 19.25
C LEU A 253 -9.20 5.25 18.72
N PHE A 254 -8.39 4.62 19.55
CA PHE A 254 -7.09 4.03 19.21
C PHE A 254 -7.10 2.52 19.45
N PRO A 255 -7.79 1.72 18.63
CA PRO A 255 -8.05 0.32 18.92
C PRO A 255 -6.84 -0.60 18.68
N GLY A 256 -5.73 -0.09 18.14
CA GLY A 256 -4.59 -0.92 17.77
C GLY A 256 -4.83 -1.70 16.47
N HIS A 257 -4.29 -2.92 16.40
CA HIS A 257 -4.58 -3.83 15.28
C HIS A 257 -5.92 -4.51 15.49
N VAL A 258 -6.79 -4.41 14.50
CA VAL A 258 -8.18 -4.89 14.55
C VAL A 258 -8.56 -5.63 13.27
N ASP A 259 -9.69 -6.34 13.31
CA ASP A 259 -10.29 -6.92 12.11
C ASP A 259 -10.96 -5.81 11.27
N MET A 260 -10.29 -5.40 10.22
CA MET A 260 -10.69 -4.24 9.42
C MET A 260 -12.07 -4.36 8.75
N PRO A 261 -12.52 -5.50 8.22
CA PRO A 261 -13.88 -5.66 7.71
C PRO A 261 -14.97 -5.15 8.66
N VAL A 262 -14.87 -5.45 9.96
CA VAL A 262 -15.84 -4.97 10.97
C VAL A 262 -15.79 -3.44 11.08
N TRP A 263 -14.59 -2.86 11.10
CA TRP A 263 -14.42 -1.40 11.26
C TRP A 263 -14.91 -0.62 10.04
N TYR A 264 -14.69 -1.14 8.83
CA TYR A 264 -15.28 -0.53 7.63
C TYR A 264 -16.82 -0.64 7.63
N ALA A 265 -17.38 -1.73 8.16
CA ALA A 265 -18.83 -1.92 8.22
C ALA A 265 -19.52 -0.96 9.20
N ILE A 266 -18.84 -0.54 10.29
CA ILE A 266 -19.41 0.37 11.30
C ILE A 266 -19.11 1.84 11.06
N ALA A 267 -18.15 2.17 10.20
CA ALA A 267 -17.80 3.54 9.84
C ALA A 267 -18.88 4.21 8.97
N ASP A 268 -18.84 5.54 8.93
CA ASP A 268 -19.72 6.36 8.10
C ASP A 268 -18.93 7.04 6.96
N ALA A 269 -17.65 7.28 7.15
CA ALA A 269 -16.74 7.77 6.11
C ALA A 269 -15.30 7.31 6.40
N ALA A 270 -14.50 7.19 5.34
CA ALA A 270 -13.06 7.01 5.48
C ALA A 270 -12.34 8.33 5.24
N VAL A 271 -11.26 8.55 6.00
CA VAL A 271 -10.42 9.75 5.84
C VAL A 271 -8.96 9.34 5.67
N SER A 272 -8.16 10.17 4.98
CA SER A 272 -6.71 9.98 4.87
C SER A 272 -6.00 11.33 4.82
N ALA A 273 -4.97 11.48 5.67
CA ALA A 273 -4.12 12.66 5.73
C ALA A 273 -2.70 12.39 5.20
N SER A 274 -2.50 11.29 4.48
CA SER A 274 -1.19 10.86 4.01
C SER A 274 -0.50 11.92 3.15
N ARG A 275 0.81 12.06 3.35
CA ARG A 275 1.68 12.92 2.53
C ARG A 275 1.98 12.30 1.15
N SER A 276 2.02 10.99 1.05
CA SER A 276 2.35 10.29 -0.19
C SER A 276 1.94 8.82 -0.08
N GLU A 277 1.39 8.27 -1.16
CA GLU A 277 1.00 6.87 -1.26
C GLU A 277 1.51 6.25 -2.58
N GLY A 278 1.58 4.93 -2.63
CA GLY A 278 1.74 4.19 -3.88
C GLY A 278 0.38 3.97 -4.54
N LEU A 279 -0.38 3.05 -3.97
CA LEU A 279 -1.81 2.82 -4.22
C LEU A 279 -2.38 2.27 -2.90
N PRO A 280 -3.08 3.08 -2.08
CA PRO A 280 -3.36 2.75 -0.68
C PRO A 280 -4.49 1.73 -0.53
N PHE A 281 -4.16 0.57 0.04
CA PHE A 281 -5.11 -0.52 0.29
C PHE A 281 -6.27 -0.09 1.20
N ASN A 282 -5.99 0.64 2.26
CA ASN A 282 -7.01 1.12 3.19
C ASN A 282 -8.07 2.01 2.52
N VAL A 283 -7.69 2.79 1.51
CA VAL A 283 -8.66 3.58 0.72
C VAL A 283 -9.47 2.67 -0.20
N MET A 284 -8.83 1.72 -0.89
CA MET A 284 -9.54 0.74 -1.73
C MET A 284 -10.51 -0.12 -0.92
N GLU A 285 -10.12 -0.55 0.27
CA GLU A 285 -10.97 -1.32 1.19
C GLU A 285 -12.18 -0.49 1.67
N ALA A 286 -11.96 0.79 2.01
CA ALA A 286 -13.04 1.72 2.37
C ALA A 286 -14.02 1.95 1.19
N MET A 287 -13.49 2.17 0.00
CA MET A 287 -14.30 2.30 -1.23
C MET A 287 -15.12 1.03 -1.48
N TYR A 288 -14.51 -0.16 -1.29
CA TYR A 288 -15.23 -1.42 -1.44
C TYR A 288 -16.35 -1.59 -0.41
N ALA A 289 -16.15 -1.12 0.80
CA ALA A 289 -17.19 -1.08 1.83
C ALA A 289 -18.31 -0.05 1.55
N GLY A 290 -18.20 0.72 0.46
CA GLY A 290 -19.19 1.74 0.08
C GLY A 290 -19.08 3.02 0.89
N LEU A 291 -17.94 3.28 1.55
CA LEU A 291 -17.74 4.49 2.32
C LEU A 291 -17.36 5.67 1.41
N PRO A 292 -17.94 6.86 1.61
CA PRO A 292 -17.38 8.08 1.04
C PRO A 292 -15.99 8.33 1.62
N VAL A 293 -15.05 8.78 0.78
CA VAL A 293 -13.65 8.98 1.16
C VAL A 293 -13.26 10.45 1.10
N VAL A 294 -12.65 10.98 2.16
CA VAL A 294 -12.00 12.29 2.17
C VAL A 294 -10.50 12.09 2.31
N ALA A 295 -9.73 12.40 1.28
CA ALA A 295 -8.29 12.13 1.25
C ALA A 295 -7.46 13.31 0.72
N THR A 296 -6.19 13.34 1.08
CA THR A 296 -5.25 14.33 0.53
C THR A 296 -5.05 14.13 -0.98
N ALA A 297 -4.94 15.24 -1.72
CA ALA A 297 -4.69 15.25 -3.17
C ALA A 297 -3.20 14.94 -3.47
N VAL A 298 -2.77 13.74 -3.14
CA VAL A 298 -1.40 13.25 -3.36
C VAL A 298 -1.42 12.04 -4.29
N LYS A 299 -0.27 11.70 -4.88
CA LYS A 299 -0.15 10.49 -5.70
C LYS A 299 -0.67 9.26 -4.96
N GLY A 300 -1.27 8.34 -5.67
CA GLY A 300 -1.98 7.18 -5.14
C GLY A 300 -3.43 7.50 -4.76
N HIS A 301 -3.72 8.59 -4.04
CA HIS A 301 -5.10 9.01 -3.82
C HIS A 301 -5.74 9.55 -5.09
N THR A 302 -5.03 10.42 -5.83
CA THR A 302 -5.50 10.98 -7.11
C THR A 302 -5.59 9.94 -8.24
N ASP A 303 -5.03 8.77 -8.04
CA ASP A 303 -5.16 7.63 -8.96
C ASP A 303 -6.39 6.77 -8.66
N LEU A 304 -6.88 6.81 -7.41
CA LEU A 304 -8.05 6.05 -6.96
C LEU A 304 -9.33 6.87 -6.96
N LEU A 305 -9.25 8.16 -6.58
CA LEU A 305 -10.42 8.98 -6.33
C LEU A 305 -10.65 9.97 -7.47
N GLU A 306 -11.87 9.96 -7.99
CA GLU A 306 -12.40 11.00 -8.86
C GLU A 306 -13.11 12.06 -7.98
N GLN A 307 -12.60 13.31 -8.03
CA GLN A 307 -13.11 14.42 -7.23
C GLN A 307 -14.63 14.57 -7.37
N GLU A 308 -15.35 14.64 -6.24
CA GLU A 308 -16.80 14.81 -6.12
C GLU A 308 -17.65 13.65 -6.62
N LYS A 309 -17.04 12.63 -7.21
CA LYS A 309 -17.74 11.44 -7.72
C LYS A 309 -17.52 10.22 -6.85
N THR A 310 -16.26 9.88 -6.55
CA THR A 310 -15.90 8.70 -5.73
C THR A 310 -15.23 9.09 -4.41
N GLY A 311 -15.00 10.39 -4.18
CA GLY A 311 -14.42 10.92 -2.96
C GLY A 311 -14.18 12.43 -3.06
N LEU A 312 -13.73 13.00 -1.95
CA LEU A 312 -13.34 14.39 -1.85
C LEU A 312 -11.85 14.49 -1.60
N LEU A 313 -11.16 15.21 -2.48
CA LEU A 313 -9.72 15.43 -2.37
C LEU A 313 -9.45 16.83 -1.81
N TYR A 314 -8.49 16.93 -0.89
CA TYR A 314 -8.07 18.19 -0.30
C TYR A 314 -6.53 18.34 -0.32
N PRO A 315 -5.98 19.57 -0.34
CA PRO A 315 -4.53 19.78 -0.36
C PRO A 315 -3.85 19.18 0.89
N TYR A 316 -2.67 18.61 0.71
CA TYR A 316 -1.91 18.05 1.84
C TYR A 316 -1.68 19.11 2.93
N ASN A 317 -1.91 18.73 4.17
CA ASN A 317 -1.76 19.55 5.38
C ASN A 317 -2.69 20.78 5.47
N ASP A 318 -3.73 20.84 4.64
CA ASP A 318 -4.77 21.88 4.70
C ASP A 318 -5.96 21.41 5.57
N GLY A 319 -5.89 21.74 6.87
CA GLY A 319 -6.94 21.40 7.82
C GLY A 319 -8.28 22.08 7.51
N SER A 320 -8.26 23.27 6.92
CA SER A 320 -9.48 24.02 6.57
C SER A 320 -10.21 23.34 5.41
N ALA A 321 -9.49 22.94 4.38
CA ALA A 321 -10.06 22.20 3.26
C ALA A 321 -10.56 20.79 3.70
N PHE A 322 -9.85 20.11 4.60
CA PHE A 322 -10.33 18.88 5.22
C PHE A 322 -11.65 19.07 5.96
N LEU A 323 -11.73 20.10 6.82
CA LEU A 323 -12.96 20.44 7.55
C LEU A 323 -14.12 20.73 6.61
N ALA A 324 -13.89 21.49 5.54
CA ALA A 324 -14.91 21.78 4.53
C ALA A 324 -15.41 20.50 3.84
N ALA A 325 -14.49 19.58 3.49
CA ALA A 325 -14.84 18.30 2.87
C ALA A 325 -15.66 17.39 3.83
N VAL A 326 -15.26 17.30 5.10
CA VAL A 326 -16.03 16.53 6.09
C VAL A 326 -17.41 17.14 6.31
N ARG A 327 -17.52 18.48 6.48
CA ARG A 327 -18.82 19.16 6.64
C ARG A 327 -19.74 18.90 5.46
N ARG A 328 -19.23 18.91 4.24
CA ARG A 328 -20.03 18.60 3.04
C ARG A 328 -20.66 17.18 3.12
N LEU A 329 -19.92 16.17 3.64
CA LEU A 329 -20.50 14.84 3.85
C LEU A 329 -21.59 14.83 4.95
N LEU A 330 -21.40 15.65 6.01
CA LEU A 330 -22.37 15.77 7.10
C LEU A 330 -23.64 16.50 6.67
N ASP A 331 -23.52 17.54 5.84
CA ASP A 331 -24.61 18.40 5.39
C ASP A 331 -25.45 17.74 4.29
N ASP A 332 -24.88 16.77 3.52
CA ASP A 332 -25.57 16.02 2.47
C ASP A 332 -25.33 14.50 2.61
N PRO A 333 -26.02 13.83 3.55
CA PRO A 333 -25.89 12.37 3.73
C PRO A 333 -26.28 11.56 2.49
N SER A 334 -27.21 12.04 1.70
CA SER A 334 -27.66 11.36 0.47
C SER A 334 -26.58 11.41 -0.62
N GLY A 335 -25.96 12.56 -0.81
CA GLY A 335 -24.81 12.73 -1.71
C GLY A 335 -23.59 11.94 -1.23
N ALA A 336 -23.33 11.88 0.08
CA ALA A 336 -22.28 11.07 0.66
C ALA A 336 -22.51 9.56 0.37
N ALA A 337 -23.73 9.06 0.55
CA ALA A 337 -24.09 7.67 0.23
C ALA A 337 -23.94 7.37 -1.28
N ALA A 338 -24.38 8.29 -2.16
CA ALA A 338 -24.21 8.15 -3.60
C ALA A 338 -22.72 8.11 -4.01
N MET A 339 -21.89 8.95 -3.36
CA MET A 339 -20.43 8.94 -3.55
C MET A 339 -19.80 7.62 -3.11
N GLY A 340 -20.20 7.08 -1.96
CA GLY A 340 -19.76 5.76 -1.49
C GLY A 340 -20.15 4.63 -2.44
N ALA A 341 -21.37 4.65 -2.98
CA ALA A 341 -21.81 3.68 -3.98
C ALA A 341 -21.02 3.78 -5.28
N ALA A 342 -20.74 4.99 -5.77
CA ALA A 342 -19.89 5.21 -6.93
C ALA A 342 -18.43 4.74 -6.68
N ALA A 343 -17.89 4.99 -5.47
CA ALA A 343 -16.58 4.51 -5.05
C ALA A 343 -16.51 2.97 -5.06
N HIS A 344 -17.55 2.30 -4.54
CA HIS A 344 -17.65 0.84 -4.57
C HIS A 344 -17.57 0.29 -5.99
N GLN A 345 -18.34 0.83 -6.91
CA GLN A 345 -18.32 0.38 -8.31
C GLN A 345 -16.95 0.64 -8.97
N HIS A 346 -16.35 1.80 -8.69
CA HIS A 346 -15.06 2.16 -9.26
C HIS A 346 -13.92 1.25 -8.79
N VAL A 347 -13.92 0.84 -7.51
CA VAL A 347 -12.81 0.08 -6.91
C VAL A 347 -12.76 -1.38 -7.35
N LEU A 348 -13.83 -1.96 -7.90
CA LEU A 348 -13.88 -3.37 -8.31
C LEU A 348 -12.76 -3.75 -9.30
N GLN A 349 -12.34 -2.83 -10.15
CA GLN A 349 -11.24 -3.04 -11.09
C GLN A 349 -9.87 -3.28 -10.41
N TYR A 350 -9.73 -2.91 -9.14
CA TYR A 350 -8.52 -3.11 -8.33
C TYR A 350 -8.56 -4.41 -7.50
N GLY A 351 -9.62 -5.20 -7.65
CA GLY A 351 -9.73 -6.51 -7.02
C GLY A 351 -8.70 -7.51 -7.53
N ILE A 352 -8.39 -8.53 -6.71
CA ILE A 352 -7.40 -9.55 -7.09
C ILE A 352 -7.84 -10.34 -8.32
N GLU A 353 -9.13 -10.57 -8.50
CA GLU A 353 -9.70 -11.35 -9.61
C GLU A 353 -9.39 -10.72 -10.99
N PRO A 354 -9.63 -9.42 -11.25
CA PRO A 354 -9.24 -8.80 -12.52
C PRO A 354 -7.75 -8.48 -12.61
N VAL A 355 -7.06 -8.20 -11.49
CA VAL A 355 -5.65 -7.74 -11.51
C VAL A 355 -4.67 -8.90 -11.66
N LEU A 356 -4.87 -10.02 -10.96
CA LEU A 356 -3.94 -11.15 -10.97
C LEU A 356 -3.62 -11.67 -12.37
N PRO A 357 -4.60 -11.95 -13.25
CA PRO A 357 -4.30 -12.44 -14.61
C PRO A 357 -3.47 -11.45 -15.43
N GLN A 358 -3.76 -10.15 -15.33
CA GLN A 358 -3.04 -9.11 -16.06
C GLN A 358 -1.56 -9.03 -15.62
N VAL A 359 -1.32 -8.99 -14.31
CA VAL A 359 0.05 -8.91 -13.76
C VAL A 359 0.81 -10.22 -14.01
N MET A 360 0.16 -11.39 -13.92
CA MET A 360 0.78 -12.68 -14.26
C MET A 360 1.20 -12.73 -15.72
N GLN A 361 0.39 -12.22 -16.64
CA GLN A 361 0.77 -12.14 -18.06
C GLN A 361 2.02 -11.27 -18.26
N LEU A 362 2.15 -10.15 -17.53
CA LEU A 362 3.33 -9.30 -17.57
C LEU A 362 4.57 -10.03 -17.03
N TYR A 363 4.48 -10.72 -15.91
CA TYR A 363 5.56 -11.53 -15.34
C TYR A 363 6.05 -12.59 -16.33
N LEU A 364 5.11 -13.37 -16.90
CA LEU A 364 5.44 -14.44 -17.83
C LEU A 364 5.99 -13.90 -19.17
N SER A 365 5.54 -12.72 -19.61
CA SER A 365 6.09 -12.10 -20.83
C SER A 365 7.54 -11.65 -20.63
N ALA A 366 7.89 -11.15 -19.44
CA ALA A 366 9.26 -10.75 -19.13
C ALA A 366 10.21 -11.97 -19.11
N SER A 367 9.79 -13.12 -18.58
CA SER A 367 10.60 -14.33 -18.53
C SER A 367 10.93 -14.95 -19.91
N LYS A 368 10.16 -14.62 -20.96
CA LYS A 368 10.37 -15.12 -22.35
C LYS A 368 11.32 -14.26 -23.17
N GLN A 369 11.60 -13.03 -22.71
CA GLN A 369 12.39 -12.04 -23.45
C GLN A 369 13.85 -11.97 -22.96
N ALA A 370 14.17 -12.65 -21.89
CA ALA A 370 15.53 -12.78 -21.31
C ALA A 370 16.19 -14.08 -21.79
#